data_56fdb817c231e9c7ddc692c10730c441
#
_entry.id   56fdb817c231e9c7ddc692c10730c441
#
_cell.length_a   1.000
_cell.length_b   1.000
_cell.length_c   1.000
_cell.angle_alpha   90.00
_cell.angle_beta   90.00
_cell.angle_gamma   90.00
#
_symmetry.space_group_name_H-M   'P 1'
#
loop_
_entity.id
_entity.type
_entity.pdbx_description
1 polymer ?
#
loop_
_entity_poly.entity_id
_entity_poly.type
_entity_poly.pdbx_seq_one_letter_code
_entity_poly.pdbx_strand_id
1 'polypeptide(L)'
;MKSIRLMLAGASLLLLCSCGAQVQKETQVANANESKENTVIETIMSRRSIRQYKPQAVNRDTMQIILDCGINAPNGQNKQSWEVRVVDNPDFINGITEIYKKENPKAAEDPKFKNMFRNASTVVFIANDPSYDLSQIDCGLLGENMILSCLLYTSPSPRDTERSR
;
A
#
# COMPACT_ATOMS: atom_id res chain seq x y z
N MET A 1 -65.15 -10.49 48.44
CA MET A 1 -64.53 -11.75 48.13
C MET A 1 -64.89 -12.17 46.70
N LYS A 2 -64.20 -11.77 45.70
CA LYS A 2 -64.23 -12.39 44.37
C LYS A 2 -63.08 -11.81 43.51
N SER A 3 -62.12 -12.65 43.25
CA SER A 3 -61.46 -12.84 42.00
C SER A 3 -60.54 -11.70 41.44
N ILE A 4 -59.27 -11.76 41.83
CA ILE A 4 -58.15 -11.28 41.00
C ILE A 4 -57.44 -12.56 40.54
N ARG A 5 -57.86 -13.07 39.36
CA ARG A 5 -57.13 -14.06 38.57
C ARG A 5 -57.54 -13.84 37.12
N LEU A 6 -56.85 -12.95 36.43
CA LEU A 6 -56.72 -13.01 34.97
C LEU A 6 -55.95 -11.78 34.44
N MET A 7 -54.68 -11.73 34.68
CA MET A 7 -53.76 -10.85 33.91
C MET A 7 -52.33 -11.30 34.08
N LEU A 8 -51.99 -12.50 33.61
CA LEU A 8 -50.60 -12.98 33.54
C LEU A 8 -50.41 -13.97 32.36
N ALA A 9 -50.95 -13.62 31.21
CA ALA A 9 -50.80 -14.44 30.00
C ALA A 9 -50.57 -13.61 28.74
N GLY A 10 -50.00 -12.41 28.82
CA GLY A 10 -49.80 -11.55 27.66
C GLY A 10 -48.39 -10.97 27.46
N ALA A 11 -47.43 -11.32 28.31
CA ALA A 11 -46.11 -10.67 28.26
C ALA A 11 -44.97 -11.58 27.80
N SER A 12 -45.23 -12.79 27.32
CA SER A 12 -44.16 -13.76 26.99
C SER A 12 -43.92 -14.01 25.50
N LEU A 13 -44.51 -13.25 24.59
CA LEU A 13 -44.39 -13.52 23.16
C LEU A 13 -43.69 -12.39 22.33
N LEU A 14 -43.10 -11.42 22.97
CA LEU A 14 -42.41 -10.32 22.28
C LEU A 14 -40.87 -10.31 22.46
N LEU A 15 -40.27 -11.31 23.05
CA LEU A 15 -38.83 -11.38 23.31
C LEU A 15 -38.04 -12.28 22.31
N LEU A 16 -38.68 -12.88 21.34
CA LEU A 16 -37.98 -13.79 20.41
C LEU A 16 -37.64 -13.18 19.05
N CYS A 17 -37.93 -11.90 18.78
CA CYS A 17 -37.66 -11.28 17.47
C CYS A 17 -36.39 -10.40 17.46
N SER A 18 -35.71 -10.23 18.58
CA SER A 18 -34.51 -9.35 18.65
C SER A 18 -33.17 -10.06 18.37
N CYS A 19 -33.14 -11.39 18.42
CA CYS A 19 -31.88 -12.13 18.23
C CYS A 19 -31.44 -12.29 16.73
N GLY A 20 -32.37 -12.24 15.79
CA GLY A 20 -32.03 -12.46 14.38
C GLY A 20 -31.29 -11.31 13.71
N ALA A 21 -31.58 -10.08 14.12
CA ALA A 21 -30.96 -8.89 13.49
C ALA A 21 -29.53 -8.64 13.98
N GLN A 22 -29.21 -9.00 15.22
CA GLN A 22 -27.84 -8.85 15.73
C GLN A 22 -26.89 -9.91 15.18
N VAL A 23 -27.33 -11.15 15.02
CA VAL A 23 -26.52 -12.22 14.44
C VAL A 23 -26.16 -11.92 12.97
N GLN A 24 -27.10 -11.36 12.19
CA GLN A 24 -26.79 -10.98 10.80
C GLN A 24 -25.82 -9.79 10.72
N LYS A 25 -25.88 -8.86 11.67
CA LYS A 25 -24.98 -7.70 11.68
C LYS A 25 -23.56 -8.08 12.09
N GLU A 26 -23.41 -8.98 13.07
CA GLU A 26 -22.12 -9.51 13.48
C GLU A 26 -21.49 -10.38 12.39
N THR A 27 -22.28 -11.20 11.70
CA THR A 27 -21.78 -12.04 10.58
C THR A 27 -21.32 -11.17 9.39
N GLN A 28 -22.03 -10.07 9.08
CA GLN A 28 -21.61 -9.17 8.01
C GLN A 28 -20.35 -8.36 8.37
N VAL A 29 -20.20 -7.96 9.64
CA VAL A 29 -18.99 -7.26 10.11
C VAL A 29 -17.79 -8.21 10.11
N ALA A 30 -17.96 -9.45 10.55
CA ALA A 30 -16.91 -10.46 10.53
C ALA A 30 -16.45 -10.76 9.09
N ASN A 31 -17.38 -10.96 8.14
CA ASN A 31 -17.05 -11.19 6.74
C ASN A 31 -16.39 -9.99 6.06
N ALA A 32 -16.80 -8.75 6.41
CA ALA A 32 -16.18 -7.54 5.88
C ALA A 32 -14.76 -7.33 6.43
N ASN A 33 -14.50 -7.71 7.67
CA ASN A 33 -13.17 -7.65 8.26
C ASN A 33 -12.26 -8.75 7.69
N GLU A 34 -12.76 -9.96 7.50
CA GLU A 34 -12.01 -11.08 6.95
C GLU A 34 -11.54 -10.81 5.52
N SER A 35 -12.39 -10.21 4.67
CA SER A 35 -12.01 -9.82 3.31
C SER A 35 -10.96 -8.69 3.26
N LYS A 36 -11.00 -7.74 4.19
CA LYS A 36 -10.01 -6.65 4.29
C LYS A 36 -8.66 -7.14 4.83
N GLU A 37 -8.70 -8.03 5.81
CA GLU A 37 -7.49 -8.63 6.38
C GLU A 37 -6.76 -9.47 5.34
N ASN A 38 -7.47 -10.28 4.58
CA ASN A 38 -6.92 -11.07 3.49
C ASN A 38 -6.22 -10.21 2.43
N THR A 39 -6.80 -9.07 2.03
CA THR A 39 -6.21 -8.19 1.02
C THR A 39 -4.86 -7.61 1.46
N VAL A 40 -4.71 -7.19 2.71
CA VAL A 40 -3.45 -6.66 3.24
C VAL A 40 -2.40 -7.76 3.32
N ILE A 41 -2.76 -8.94 3.85
CA ILE A 41 -1.86 -10.08 3.95
C ILE A 41 -1.42 -10.54 2.56
N GLU A 42 -2.32 -10.66 1.61
CA GLU A 42 -2.03 -11.02 0.22
C GLU A 42 -1.05 -10.03 -0.43
N THR A 43 -1.25 -8.72 -0.20
CA THR A 43 -0.35 -7.68 -0.72
C THR A 43 1.06 -7.85 -0.17
N ILE A 44 1.21 -8.02 1.15
CA ILE A 44 2.50 -8.22 1.80
C ILE A 44 3.17 -9.50 1.30
N MET A 45 2.43 -10.61 1.24
CA MET A 45 2.97 -11.92 0.86
C MET A 45 3.27 -12.04 -0.64
N SER A 46 2.57 -11.30 -1.49
CA SER A 46 2.77 -11.29 -2.95
C SER A 46 3.90 -10.38 -3.40
N ARG A 47 4.37 -9.45 -2.56
CA ARG A 47 5.45 -8.52 -2.90
C ARG A 47 6.71 -9.26 -3.36
N ARG A 48 7.29 -8.78 -4.44
CA ARG A 48 8.55 -9.29 -5.00
C ARG A 48 9.47 -8.11 -5.36
N SER A 49 10.75 -8.37 -5.45
CA SER A 49 11.74 -7.40 -5.95
C SER A 49 11.66 -7.33 -7.47
N ILE A 50 10.88 -6.39 -7.98
CA ILE A 50 10.77 -6.14 -9.41
C ILE A 50 12.04 -5.43 -9.91
N ARG A 51 12.63 -5.91 -11.00
CA ARG A 51 13.86 -5.38 -11.58
C ARG A 51 13.74 -5.07 -13.06
N GLN A 52 12.52 -5.04 -13.57
CA GLN A 52 12.22 -4.64 -14.93
C GLN A 52 10.86 -3.96 -14.93
N TYR A 53 10.82 -2.74 -15.39
CA TYR A 53 9.63 -1.90 -15.41
C TYR A 53 9.16 -1.66 -16.84
N LYS A 54 7.86 -1.42 -17.01
CA LYS A 54 7.29 -0.97 -18.27
C LYS A 54 7.71 0.49 -18.51
N PRO A 55 7.92 0.90 -19.79
CA PRO A 55 8.30 2.28 -20.12
C PRO A 55 7.10 3.24 -20.09
N GLN A 56 6.33 3.16 -19.05
CA GLN A 56 5.11 3.96 -18.84
C GLN A 56 5.22 4.69 -17.52
N ALA A 57 5.09 6.01 -17.56
CA ALA A 57 5.05 6.82 -16.36
C ALA A 57 3.82 6.49 -15.51
N VAL A 58 3.98 6.58 -14.21
CA VAL A 58 2.86 6.42 -13.27
C VAL A 58 1.97 7.65 -13.39
N ASN A 59 0.64 7.42 -13.48
CA ASN A 59 -0.34 8.50 -13.50
C ASN A 59 -0.21 9.35 -12.22
N ARG A 60 -0.39 10.67 -12.34
CA ARG A 60 -0.25 11.62 -11.22
C ARG A 60 -1.20 11.33 -10.08
N ASP A 61 -2.45 10.99 -10.35
CA ASP A 61 -3.43 10.66 -9.31
C ASP A 61 -3.03 9.39 -8.56
N THR A 62 -2.57 8.37 -9.27
CA THR A 62 -2.02 7.14 -8.67
C THR A 62 -0.78 7.45 -7.83
N MET A 63 0.13 8.28 -8.34
CA MET A 63 1.32 8.68 -7.59
C MET A 63 0.95 9.45 -6.32
N GLN A 64 -0.06 10.32 -6.38
CA GLN A 64 -0.54 11.05 -5.20
C GLN A 64 -1.03 10.08 -4.13
N ILE A 65 -1.83 9.07 -4.48
CA ILE A 65 -2.29 8.05 -3.54
C ILE A 65 -1.10 7.30 -2.91
N ILE A 66 -0.09 6.96 -3.70
CA ILE A 66 1.11 6.28 -3.20
C ILE A 66 1.87 7.17 -2.20
N LEU A 67 2.00 8.46 -2.49
CA LEU A 67 2.63 9.43 -1.61
C LEU A 67 1.83 9.61 -0.30
N ASP A 68 0.50 9.72 -0.41
CA ASP A 68 -0.38 9.84 0.74
C ASP A 68 -0.30 8.61 1.66
N CYS A 69 -0.20 7.40 1.08
CA CYS A 69 0.08 6.19 1.85
C CYS A 69 1.44 6.25 2.54
N GLY A 70 2.46 6.76 1.84
CA GLY A 70 3.80 6.92 2.39
C GLY A 70 3.83 7.84 3.62
N ILE A 71 3.30 9.05 3.50
CA ILE A 71 3.30 10.04 4.59
C ILE A 71 2.45 9.64 5.80
N ASN A 72 1.52 8.69 5.63
CA ASN A 72 0.77 8.09 6.75
C ASN A 72 1.57 7.03 7.52
N ALA A 73 2.83 6.76 7.15
CA ALA A 73 3.68 5.86 7.92
C ALA A 73 3.92 6.41 9.34
N PRO A 74 4.00 5.52 10.35
CA PRO A 74 4.40 5.95 11.69
C PRO A 74 5.82 6.49 11.65
N ASN A 75 6.08 7.53 12.44
CA ASN A 75 7.40 8.12 12.53
C ASN A 75 7.70 8.64 13.95
N GLY A 76 8.96 8.72 14.30
CA GLY A 76 9.38 9.09 15.63
C GLY A 76 8.97 10.51 15.97
N GLN A 77 8.22 10.69 17.08
CA GLN A 77 7.78 11.99 17.60
C GLN A 77 7.01 12.86 16.58
N ASN A 78 6.44 12.26 15.55
CA ASN A 78 5.80 12.95 14.42
C ASN A 78 6.70 14.00 13.75
N LYS A 79 8.01 13.73 13.70
CA LYS A 79 9.00 14.66 13.14
C LYS A 79 8.94 14.76 11.62
N GLN A 80 8.43 13.73 10.95
CA GLN A 80 8.35 13.69 9.49
C GLN A 80 9.69 14.08 8.83
N SER A 81 10.77 13.50 9.35
CA SER A 81 12.15 13.84 9.04
C SER A 81 12.63 13.29 7.69
N TRP A 82 11.79 13.40 6.67
CA TRP A 82 12.04 12.96 5.31
C TRP A 82 11.72 14.06 4.29
N GLU A 83 12.35 13.96 3.15
CA GLU A 83 11.96 14.67 1.93
C GLU A 83 11.74 13.65 0.81
N VAL A 84 10.63 13.78 0.07
CA VAL A 84 10.28 12.89 -1.03
C VAL A 84 10.25 13.67 -2.33
N ARG A 85 10.98 13.20 -3.34
CA ARG A 85 11.03 13.77 -4.68
C ARG A 85 10.63 12.73 -5.71
N VAL A 86 9.60 13.02 -6.50
CA VAL A 86 9.18 12.20 -7.64
C VAL A 86 9.77 12.78 -8.91
N VAL A 87 10.43 11.95 -9.68
CA VAL A 87 11.07 12.33 -10.94
C VAL A 87 10.54 11.44 -12.06
N ASP A 88 9.87 12.05 -13.03
CA ASP A 88 9.36 11.43 -14.26
C ASP A 88 9.93 12.09 -15.52
N ASN A 89 10.90 13.00 -15.36
CA ASN A 89 11.60 13.65 -16.46
C ASN A 89 12.68 12.70 -17.02
N PRO A 90 12.55 12.25 -18.28
CA PRO A 90 13.51 11.31 -18.89
C PRO A 90 14.91 11.91 -19.03
N ASP A 91 15.05 13.22 -19.28
CA ASP A 91 16.36 13.85 -19.44
C ASP A 91 17.14 13.83 -18.13
N PHE A 92 16.45 14.06 -16.99
CA PHE A 92 17.05 13.97 -15.68
C PHE A 92 17.48 12.53 -15.35
N ILE A 93 16.61 11.54 -15.59
CA ILE A 93 16.88 10.12 -15.37
C ILE A 93 18.06 9.64 -16.22
N ASN A 94 18.10 10.06 -17.49
CA ASN A 94 19.20 9.76 -18.42
C ASN A 94 20.49 10.46 -17.97
N GLY A 95 20.43 11.72 -17.54
CA GLY A 95 21.59 12.46 -17.04
C GLY A 95 22.26 11.76 -15.86
N ILE A 96 21.48 11.31 -14.86
CA ILE A 96 22.01 10.51 -13.75
C ILE A 96 22.61 9.18 -14.26
N THR A 97 21.98 8.54 -15.23
CA THR A 97 22.48 7.30 -15.82
C THR A 97 23.82 7.48 -16.52
N GLU A 98 24.01 8.58 -17.24
CA GLU A 98 25.30 8.89 -17.89
C GLU A 98 26.41 9.18 -16.85
N ILE A 99 26.10 9.84 -15.75
CA ILE A 99 27.03 9.99 -14.62
C ILE A 99 27.42 8.61 -14.06
N TYR A 100 26.43 7.75 -13.84
CA TYR A 100 26.68 6.38 -13.35
C TYR A 100 27.55 5.56 -14.29
N LYS A 101 27.35 5.63 -15.60
CA LYS A 101 28.16 4.92 -16.61
C LYS A 101 29.62 5.37 -16.62
N LYS A 102 29.89 6.65 -16.39
CA LYS A 102 31.25 7.18 -16.29
C LYS A 102 32.05 6.53 -15.18
N GLU A 103 31.38 6.28 -14.03
CA GLU A 103 31.99 5.65 -12.87
C GLU A 103 31.96 4.10 -12.94
N ASN A 104 31.19 3.54 -13.88
CA ASN A 104 30.97 2.11 -14.02
C ASN A 104 31.10 1.65 -15.47
N PRO A 105 32.33 1.47 -15.99
CA PRO A 105 32.59 1.10 -17.39
C PRO A 105 31.85 -0.17 -17.84
N LYS A 106 31.72 -1.17 -16.96
CA LYS A 106 30.99 -2.42 -17.27
C LYS A 106 29.51 -2.15 -17.58
N ALA A 107 28.88 -1.17 -16.93
CA ALA A 107 27.52 -0.79 -17.23
C ALA A 107 27.41 -0.01 -18.55
N ALA A 108 28.45 0.76 -18.91
CA ALA A 108 28.50 1.47 -20.17
C ALA A 108 28.63 0.52 -21.38
N GLU A 109 29.33 -0.61 -21.22
CA GLU A 109 29.55 -1.64 -22.23
C GLU A 109 28.39 -2.62 -22.41
N ASP A 110 27.46 -2.71 -21.45
CA ASP A 110 26.31 -3.62 -21.52
C ASP A 110 25.18 -3.04 -22.38
N PRO A 111 24.90 -3.60 -23.57
CA PRO A 111 23.84 -3.12 -24.46
C PRO A 111 22.42 -3.27 -23.87
N LYS A 112 22.25 -4.08 -22.83
CA LYS A 112 20.98 -4.27 -22.12
C LYS A 112 20.79 -3.25 -21.00
N PHE A 113 21.83 -2.55 -20.59
CA PHE A 113 21.78 -1.55 -19.55
C PHE A 113 21.21 -0.23 -20.09
N LYS A 114 19.92 0.01 -19.91
CA LYS A 114 19.25 1.23 -20.35
C LYS A 114 19.39 2.37 -19.35
N ASN A 115 19.07 2.13 -18.10
CA ASN A 115 19.30 3.08 -17.01
C ASN A 115 19.57 2.37 -15.67
N MET A 116 20.16 3.09 -14.70
CA MET A 116 20.50 2.54 -13.39
C MET A 116 19.26 2.18 -12.56
N PHE A 117 18.07 2.68 -12.93
CA PHE A 117 16.80 2.47 -12.24
C PHE A 117 15.99 1.30 -12.83
N ARG A 118 16.64 0.33 -13.45
CA ARG A 118 16.00 -0.87 -14.03
C ARG A 118 14.94 -0.53 -15.09
N ASN A 119 15.19 0.49 -15.87
CA ASN A 119 14.30 1.01 -16.91
C ASN A 119 13.01 1.65 -16.39
N ALA A 120 12.95 2.00 -15.11
CA ALA A 120 11.83 2.76 -14.57
C ALA A 120 11.75 4.13 -15.24
N SER A 121 10.54 4.53 -15.60
CA SER A 121 10.22 5.85 -16.15
C SER A 121 9.80 6.86 -15.08
N THR A 122 9.56 6.41 -13.87
CA THR A 122 9.28 7.24 -12.70
C THR A 122 10.14 6.74 -11.54
N VAL A 123 10.84 7.64 -10.88
CA VAL A 123 11.74 7.35 -9.77
C VAL A 123 11.36 8.21 -8.58
N VAL A 124 11.34 7.61 -7.39
CA VAL A 124 11.11 8.33 -6.15
C VAL A 124 12.40 8.33 -5.34
N PHE A 125 12.86 9.51 -4.99
CA PHE A 125 13.99 9.72 -4.09
C PHE A 125 13.45 10.06 -2.70
N ILE A 126 13.99 9.41 -1.69
CA ILE A 126 13.68 9.66 -0.28
C ILE A 126 14.98 10.09 0.39
N ALA A 127 15.01 11.29 0.94
CA ALA A 127 16.12 11.81 1.73
C ALA A 127 15.70 11.88 3.19
N ASN A 128 16.62 11.60 4.10
CA ASN A 128 16.41 11.71 5.53
C ASN A 128 17.11 12.94 6.11
N ASP A 129 16.62 13.44 7.23
CA ASP A 129 17.32 14.44 8.04
C ASP A 129 18.40 13.75 8.89
N PRO A 130 19.70 13.95 8.59
CA PRO A 130 20.78 13.29 9.32
C PRO A 130 20.95 13.79 10.76
N SER A 131 20.30 14.88 11.14
CA SER A 131 20.32 15.41 12.50
C SER A 131 19.37 14.69 13.46
N TYR A 132 18.53 13.79 12.94
CA TYR A 132 17.55 13.05 13.74
C TYR A 132 17.81 11.54 13.66
N ASP A 133 18.12 10.92 14.79
CA ASP A 133 18.60 9.54 14.90
C ASP A 133 17.63 8.50 14.31
N LEU A 134 16.30 8.73 14.40
CA LEU A 134 15.30 7.82 13.88
C LEU A 134 14.94 8.05 12.40
N SER A 135 15.50 9.07 11.76
CA SER A 135 15.13 9.47 10.40
C SER A 135 15.28 8.37 9.35
N GLN A 136 16.30 7.53 9.48
CA GLN A 136 16.49 6.40 8.56
C GLN A 136 15.41 5.32 8.71
N ILE A 137 14.99 5.06 9.95
CA ILE A 137 13.90 4.12 10.24
C ILE A 137 12.59 4.70 9.70
N ASP A 138 12.33 5.97 9.96
CA ASP A 138 11.14 6.69 9.49
C ASP A 138 11.04 6.66 7.96
N CYS A 139 12.15 6.90 7.25
CA CYS A 139 12.22 6.78 5.80
C CYS A 139 11.97 5.34 5.31
N GLY A 140 12.41 4.34 6.05
CA GLY A 140 12.15 2.93 5.75
C GLY A 140 10.67 2.59 5.84
N LEU A 141 9.99 3.05 6.90
CA LEU A 141 8.55 2.86 7.10
C LEU A 141 7.73 3.57 6.03
N LEU A 142 8.09 4.83 5.71
CA LEU A 142 7.49 5.57 4.59
C LEU A 142 7.66 4.81 3.27
N GLY A 143 8.87 4.35 2.98
CA GLY A 143 9.19 3.60 1.76
C GLY A 143 8.40 2.30 1.65
N GLU A 144 8.24 1.54 2.73
CA GLU A 144 7.46 0.30 2.73
C GLU A 144 5.97 0.55 2.47
N ASN A 145 5.36 1.57 3.09
CA ASN A 145 4.00 1.97 2.78
C ASN A 145 3.82 2.34 1.30
N MET A 146 4.79 3.04 0.70
CA MET A 146 4.78 3.36 -0.72
C MET A 146 4.92 2.12 -1.60
N ILE A 147 5.77 1.16 -1.24
CA ILE A 147 5.96 -0.09 -1.98
C ILE A 147 4.67 -0.92 -1.99
N LEU A 148 4.02 -1.07 -0.84
CA LEU A 148 2.78 -1.84 -0.72
C LEU A 148 1.63 -1.18 -1.47
N SER A 149 1.47 0.14 -1.36
CA SER A 149 0.46 0.88 -2.12
C SER A 149 0.73 0.86 -3.63
N CYS A 150 2.00 0.98 -4.04
CA CYS A 150 2.40 0.85 -5.43
C CYS A 150 2.02 -0.53 -6.01
N LEU A 151 2.21 -1.61 -5.24
CA LEU A 151 1.81 -2.94 -5.65
C LEU A 151 0.32 -3.05 -5.93
N LEU A 152 -0.52 -2.43 -5.08
CA LEU A 152 -1.97 -2.43 -5.24
C LEU A 152 -2.45 -1.63 -6.46
N TYR A 153 -1.81 -0.49 -6.76
CA TYR A 153 -2.29 0.45 -7.79
C TYR A 153 -1.59 0.29 -9.15
N THR A 154 -0.42 -0.33 -9.19
CA THR A 154 0.37 -0.45 -10.44
C THR A 154 0.61 -1.88 -10.90
N SER A 155 0.34 -2.88 -10.04
CA SER A 155 0.42 -4.28 -10.43
C SER A 155 -0.76 -4.65 -11.32
N PRO A 156 -0.55 -5.48 -12.33
CA PRO A 156 -1.66 -6.14 -13.01
C PRO A 156 -2.46 -6.94 -11.97
N SER A 157 -3.79 -6.97 -12.15
CA SER A 157 -4.69 -7.77 -11.31
C SER A 157 -4.13 -9.18 -11.13
N PRO A 158 -4.33 -9.83 -9.96
CA PRO A 158 -3.93 -11.24 -9.74
C PRO A 158 -4.39 -12.18 -10.87
N ARG A 159 -5.48 -11.84 -11.57
CA ARG A 159 -5.98 -12.57 -12.75
C ARG A 159 -5.07 -12.45 -13.99
N ASP A 160 -4.25 -11.40 -14.07
CA ASP A 160 -3.35 -11.17 -15.20
C ASP A 160 -2.01 -11.91 -15.03
N THR A 161 -1.65 -12.29 -13.79
CA THR A 161 -0.42 -13.03 -13.50
C THR A 161 -0.55 -14.53 -13.71
N GLU A 162 -1.77 -15.07 -13.74
CA GLU A 162 -2.02 -16.50 -14.04
C GLU A 162 -1.83 -16.84 -15.54
N ARG A 163 -1.86 -15.85 -16.44
CA ARG A 163 -1.66 -16.05 -17.89
C ARG A 163 -0.21 -16.06 -18.34
N SER A 164 0.75 -15.81 -17.45
CA SER A 164 2.18 -15.73 -17.81
C SER A 164 3.06 -16.79 -17.15
N ARG A 165 2.46 -17.95 -16.80
CA ARG A 165 3.20 -19.16 -16.41
C ARG A 165 3.19 -20.17 -17.52
#